data_8843398e55b48e88c63a16656ce4c5c2
#
_entry.id   8843398e55b48e88c63a16656ce4c5c2
#
_cell.length_a   1.000
_cell.length_b   1.000
_cell.length_c   1.000
_cell.angle_alpha   90.00
_cell.angle_beta   90.00
_cell.angle_gamma   90.00
#
_symmetry.space_group_name_H-M   'P 1'
#
loop_
_entity.id
_entity.type
_entity.pdbx_description
1 polymer ?
#
loop_
_entity_poly.entity_id
_entity_poly.type
_entity_poly.pdbx_seq_one_letter_code
_entity_poly.pdbx_strand_id
1 'polypeptide(L)'
;MNEDEIQIPKVGEKYYHFKHDPLLGADNHLYEIVGLGDDTETGKIVVIYRPVYESKYLTEKGAEYFVRPLSVFLDFVDREEYKGPRFYKA
;
A
#
# COMPACT_ATOMS: atom_id res chain seq x y z
N MET A 1 -4.61 1.14 -24.80
CA MET A 1 -4.01 1.46 -23.53
C MET A 1 -2.50 1.31 -23.58
N ASN A 2 -1.81 2.27 -23.05
CA ASN A 2 -0.36 2.27 -23.05
C ASN A 2 0.12 1.38 -21.89
N GLU A 3 0.94 0.39 -22.19
CA GLU A 3 1.44 -0.52 -21.16
C GLU A 3 2.41 0.14 -20.18
N ASP A 4 2.91 1.33 -20.55
CA ASP A 4 3.75 2.11 -19.65
C ASP A 4 2.95 2.98 -18.69
N GLU A 5 1.63 2.91 -18.77
CA GLU A 5 0.77 3.71 -17.95
C GLU A 5 0.85 3.29 -16.49
N ILE A 6 1.16 4.25 -15.63
CA ILE A 6 1.23 4.01 -14.18
C ILE A 6 -0.17 4.07 -13.61
N GLN A 7 -0.52 3.03 -12.86
CA GLN A 7 -1.82 2.97 -12.20
C GLN A 7 -1.72 3.58 -10.81
N ILE A 8 -2.26 4.78 -10.67
CA ILE A 8 -2.28 5.46 -9.38
C ILE A 8 -3.44 4.89 -8.56
N PRO A 9 -3.18 4.52 -7.30
CA PRO A 9 -4.23 3.96 -6.45
C PRO A 9 -5.38 4.94 -6.25
N LYS A 10 -6.60 4.41 -6.24
CA LYS A 10 -7.81 5.20 -6.08
C LYS A 10 -8.55 4.82 -4.79
N VAL A 11 -9.28 5.76 -4.24
CA VAL A 11 -10.07 5.55 -3.03
C VAL A 11 -10.94 4.31 -3.17
N GLY A 12 -10.91 3.45 -2.15
CA GLY A 12 -11.71 2.25 -2.10
C GLY A 12 -11.08 1.02 -2.74
N GLU A 13 -10.01 1.21 -3.51
CA GLU A 13 -9.30 0.06 -4.07
C GLU A 13 -8.54 -0.66 -2.98
N LYS A 14 -8.37 -1.97 -3.15
CA LYS A 14 -7.61 -2.79 -2.21
C LYS A 14 -6.36 -3.31 -2.88
N TYR A 15 -5.28 -3.33 -2.10
CA TYR A 15 -3.98 -3.79 -2.56
C TYR A 15 -3.37 -4.74 -1.54
N TYR A 16 -2.69 -5.77 -2.05
CA TYR A 16 -1.84 -6.62 -1.23
C TYR A 16 -0.43 -6.05 -1.21
N HIS A 17 0.20 -6.09 -0.03
CA HIS A 17 1.63 -5.89 0.07
C HIS A 17 2.34 -7.17 -0.37
N PHE A 18 3.55 -7.06 -0.92
CA PHE A 18 4.25 -8.23 -1.47
C PHE A 18 4.50 -9.33 -0.43
N LYS A 19 4.41 -9.00 0.85
CA LYS A 19 4.57 -9.99 1.93
C LYS A 19 3.29 -10.77 2.22
N HIS A 20 2.22 -10.51 1.46
CA HIS A 20 0.99 -11.28 1.63
C HIS A 20 1.25 -12.77 1.45
N ASP A 21 0.74 -13.54 2.38
CA ASP A 21 0.87 -15.00 2.36
C ASP A 21 -0.53 -15.61 2.41
N PRO A 22 -1.00 -16.23 1.31
CA PRO A 22 -2.35 -16.81 1.29
C PRO A 22 -2.57 -17.91 2.33
N LEU A 23 -1.49 -18.51 2.82
CA LEU A 23 -1.60 -19.55 3.86
C LEU A 23 -1.96 -18.97 5.22
N LEU A 24 -1.79 -17.66 5.41
CA LEU A 24 -2.12 -16.99 6.65
C LEU A 24 -3.49 -16.33 6.60
N GLY A 25 -4.31 -16.67 5.62
CA GLY A 25 -5.63 -16.11 5.45
C GLY A 25 -5.70 -15.08 4.34
N ALA A 26 -6.91 -14.70 3.97
CA ALA A 26 -7.13 -13.81 2.82
C ALA A 26 -6.77 -12.36 3.12
N ASP A 27 -6.82 -11.95 4.38
CA ASP A 27 -6.74 -10.53 4.73
C ASP A 27 -5.36 -10.06 5.18
N ASN A 28 -4.40 -10.97 5.40
CA ASN A 28 -3.08 -10.53 5.84
C ASN A 28 -2.40 -9.69 4.77
N HIS A 29 -1.80 -8.59 5.19
CA HIS A 29 -1.16 -7.62 4.30
C HIS A 29 -2.07 -7.12 3.18
N LEU A 30 -3.36 -7.05 3.45
CA LEU A 30 -4.35 -6.47 2.54
C LEU A 30 -4.74 -5.09 3.08
N TYR A 31 -4.75 -4.11 2.19
CA TYR A 31 -4.98 -2.72 2.56
C TYR A 31 -5.99 -2.07 1.64
N GLU A 32 -6.74 -1.12 2.20
CA GLU A 32 -7.69 -0.32 1.43
C GLU A 32 -7.14 1.09 1.27
N ILE A 33 -7.27 1.65 0.07
CA ILE A 33 -6.81 3.00 -0.22
C ILE A 33 -7.82 3.99 0.34
N VAL A 34 -7.34 4.88 1.21
CA VAL A 34 -8.16 5.97 1.77
C VAL A 34 -8.10 7.19 0.87
N GLY A 35 -6.93 7.46 0.29
CA GLY A 35 -6.78 8.59 -0.61
C GLY A 35 -5.33 8.93 -0.85
N LEU A 36 -5.13 10.03 -1.54
CA LEU A 36 -3.82 10.62 -1.73
C LEU A 36 -3.74 11.90 -0.90
N GLY A 37 -2.55 12.22 -0.47
CA GLY A 37 -2.32 13.43 0.30
C GLY A 37 -1.04 14.12 -0.15
N ASP A 38 -0.87 15.35 0.29
CA ASP A 38 0.34 16.12 0.06
C ASP A 38 1.12 16.17 1.37
N ASP A 39 2.35 15.67 1.35
CA ASP A 39 3.23 15.81 2.50
C ASP A 39 3.75 17.24 2.50
N THR A 40 3.26 18.03 3.44
CA THR A 40 3.59 19.46 3.49
C THR A 40 5.04 19.74 3.79
N GLU A 41 5.77 18.79 4.33
CA GLU A 41 7.20 18.97 4.60
C GLU A 41 8.08 18.67 3.39
N THR A 42 7.69 17.70 2.57
CA THR A 42 8.49 17.31 1.42
C THR A 42 7.91 17.79 0.10
N GLY A 43 6.63 18.17 0.09
CA GLY A 43 5.91 18.53 -1.13
C GLY A 43 5.60 17.34 -2.03
N LYS A 44 5.75 16.13 -1.52
CA LYS A 44 5.53 14.92 -2.32
C LYS A 44 4.15 14.34 -2.07
N ILE A 45 3.59 13.71 -3.08
CA ILE A 45 2.31 13.02 -2.95
C ILE A 45 2.52 11.73 -2.17
N VAL A 46 1.63 11.47 -1.23
CA VAL A 46 1.65 10.25 -0.43
C VAL A 46 0.35 9.47 -0.64
N VAL A 47 0.44 8.16 -0.47
CA VAL A 47 -0.73 7.28 -0.46
C VAL A 47 -1.13 7.06 1.00
N ILE A 48 -2.40 7.28 1.29
CA ILE A 48 -2.97 7.04 2.62
C ILE A 48 -3.78 5.75 2.50
N TYR A 49 -3.47 4.78 3.35
CA TYR A 49 -4.12 3.48 3.28
C TYR A 49 -4.24 2.87 4.67
N ARG A 50 -5.11 1.89 4.79
CA ARG A 50 -5.35 1.24 6.07
C ARG A 50 -5.47 -0.27 5.88
N PRO A 51 -5.09 -1.07 6.88
CA PRO A 51 -5.31 -2.50 6.79
C PRO A 51 -6.82 -2.79 6.86
N VAL A 52 -7.24 -3.85 6.16
CA VAL A 52 -8.64 -4.31 6.25
C VAL A 52 -8.87 -5.12 7.51
N TYR A 53 -7.80 -5.47 8.22
CA TYR A 53 -7.84 -6.17 9.49
C TYR A 53 -7.49 -5.21 10.62
N GLU A 54 -7.78 -5.61 11.87
CA GLU A 54 -7.43 -4.80 13.02
C GLU A 54 -5.92 -4.87 13.24
N SER A 55 -5.27 -3.72 13.24
CA SER A 55 -3.82 -3.64 13.43
C SER A 55 -3.50 -3.15 14.83
N LYS A 56 -2.90 -4.02 15.63
CA LYS A 56 -2.42 -3.63 16.95
C LYS A 56 -1.39 -2.54 16.88
N TYR A 57 -0.53 -2.59 15.87
CA TYR A 57 0.51 -1.59 15.69
C TYR A 57 -0.07 -0.19 15.58
N LEU A 58 -1.09 -0.02 14.73
CA LEU A 58 -1.75 1.28 14.58
C LEU A 58 -2.48 1.70 15.85
N THR A 59 -3.20 0.77 16.46
CA THR A 59 -3.97 1.06 17.67
C THR A 59 -3.05 1.52 18.80
N GLU A 60 -1.96 0.82 19.03
CA GLU A 60 -1.02 1.16 20.09
C GLU A 60 -0.32 2.50 19.83
N LYS A 61 -0.14 2.84 18.58
CA LYS A 61 0.50 4.09 18.20
C LYS A 61 -0.47 5.27 18.21
N GLY A 62 -1.76 5.00 18.32
CA GLY A 62 -2.79 6.05 18.27
C GLY A 62 -3.02 6.58 16.87
N ALA A 63 -2.73 5.79 15.85
CA ALA A 63 -2.89 6.18 14.46
C ALA A 63 -3.97 5.35 13.80
N GLU A 64 -4.60 5.90 12.78
CA GLU A 64 -5.68 5.22 12.04
C GLU A 64 -5.20 4.71 10.68
N TYR A 65 -4.21 5.37 10.09
CA TYR A 65 -3.80 5.09 8.73
C TYR A 65 -2.30 4.95 8.61
N PHE A 66 -1.89 4.24 7.57
CA PHE A 66 -0.51 4.26 7.08
C PHE A 66 -0.38 5.30 5.99
N VAL A 67 0.81 5.86 5.87
CA VAL A 67 1.15 6.83 4.83
C VAL A 67 2.47 6.40 4.20
N ARG A 68 2.54 6.43 2.87
CA ARG A 68 3.75 6.05 2.15
C ARG A 68 3.89 6.96 0.93
N PRO A 69 5.09 7.45 0.63
CA PRO A 69 5.25 8.21 -0.61
C PRO A 69 4.76 7.42 -1.81
N LEU A 70 4.07 8.11 -2.73
CA LEU A 70 3.51 7.46 -3.92
C LEU A 70 4.60 6.73 -4.70
N SER A 71 5.76 7.33 -4.85
CA SER A 71 6.88 6.71 -5.56
C SER A 71 7.31 5.39 -4.94
N VAL A 72 7.25 5.30 -3.61
CA VAL A 72 7.59 4.07 -2.89
C VAL A 72 6.46 3.05 -3.00
N PHE A 73 5.22 3.51 -2.93
CA PHE A 73 4.06 2.62 -3.09
C PHE A 73 4.07 1.92 -4.45
N LEU A 74 4.47 2.65 -5.49
CA LEU A 74 4.52 2.14 -6.86
C LEU A 74 5.84 1.44 -7.19
N ASP A 75 6.71 1.30 -6.21
CA ASP A 75 8.05 0.79 -6.37
C ASP A 75 8.06 -0.70 -6.74
N PHE A 76 9.18 -1.14 -7.28
CA PHE A 76 9.42 -2.53 -7.64
C PHE A 76 10.36 -3.14 -6.62
N VAL A 77 10.00 -4.33 -6.11
CA VAL A 77 10.82 -5.06 -5.15
C VAL A 77 11.61 -6.12 -5.91
N ASP A 78 12.92 -6.12 -5.71
CA ASP A 78 13.80 -7.09 -6.33
C ASP A 78 14.57 -7.80 -5.23
N ARG A 79 14.05 -8.93 -4.80
CA ARG A 79 14.65 -9.76 -3.77
C ARG A 79 14.79 -11.19 -4.29
N GLU A 80 15.62 -11.96 -3.62
CA GLU A 80 15.83 -13.34 -3.98
C GLU A 80 14.52 -14.13 -3.99
N GLU A 81 13.67 -13.91 -2.98
CA GLU A 81 12.42 -14.64 -2.81
C GLU A 81 11.24 -14.00 -3.55
N TYR A 82 11.39 -12.77 -4.04
CA TYR A 82 10.28 -12.08 -4.69
C TYR A 82 10.78 -10.99 -5.64
N LYS A 83 10.21 -10.95 -6.83
CA LYS A 83 10.46 -9.88 -7.81
C LYS A 83 9.13 -9.44 -8.37
N GLY A 84 8.77 -8.19 -8.12
CA GLY A 84 7.50 -7.66 -8.56
C GLY A 84 7.18 -6.35 -7.86
N PRO A 85 5.96 -5.83 -8.07
CA PRO A 85 5.55 -4.58 -7.44
C PRO A 85 5.47 -4.76 -5.92
N ARG A 86 5.78 -3.67 -5.20
CA ARG A 86 5.68 -3.67 -3.74
C ARG A 86 4.24 -3.88 -3.28
N PHE A 87 3.30 -3.29 -4.01
CA PHE A 87 1.87 -3.51 -3.81
C PHE A 87 1.25 -3.93 -5.12
N TYR A 88 0.30 -4.84 -5.07
CA TYR A 88 -0.43 -5.25 -6.27
C TYR A 88 -1.92 -5.29 -5.95
N LYS A 89 -2.71 -4.93 -6.95
CA LYS A 89 -4.15 -4.78 -6.77
C LYS A 89 -4.82 -6.13 -6.48
N ALA A 90 -5.67 -6.12 -5.49
CA ALA A 90 -6.43 -7.29 -5.10
C ALA A 90 -7.57 -7.57 -6.08
#